data_ffe7d5627a23f3900109994d10877f5f
#
_entry.id   ffe7d5627a23f3900109994d10877f5f
#
_cell.length_a   1.000
_cell.length_b   1.000
_cell.length_c   1.000
_cell.angle_alpha   90.00
_cell.angle_beta   90.00
_cell.angle_gamma   90.00
#
_symmetry.space_group_name_H-M   'P 1'
#
loop_
_entity.id
_entity.type
_entity.pdbx_description
1 polymer ?
#
loop_
_entity_poly.entity_id
_entity_poly.type
_entity_poly.pdbx_seq_one_letter_code
_entity_poly.pdbx_strand_id
1 'polypeptide(L)'
;MPHIALQTDVPGIRGLAMFRPETAKPLYDLAQVLQRGESPLSEAERELIAAYVSHLNDCMFCMNSHAAAAKCLYGSDKNIVDDALHDMQQSAVSDKLKALLHIAGRVQVLGSAVTQQDIDAAKNLGATDKEIHDTVLIAATFCMFNRYVDGMATMTPTEQNEYAAMGERMAKGYVPPTP
;
A
#
# COMPACT_ATOMS: atom_id res chain seq x y z
N MET A 1 23.10 -0.06 -3.06
CA MET A 1 23.28 1.41 -3.15
C MET A 1 22.33 1.93 -4.23
N PRO A 2 21.71 3.09 -4.06
CA PRO A 2 20.83 3.69 -5.07
C PRO A 2 21.53 3.84 -6.42
N HIS A 3 20.77 3.71 -7.51
CA HIS A 3 21.30 3.84 -8.88
C HIS A 3 21.63 5.29 -9.27
N ILE A 4 21.13 6.26 -8.52
CA ILE A 4 21.43 7.70 -8.69
C ILE A 4 21.88 8.29 -7.35
N ALA A 5 22.42 9.51 -7.36
CA ALA A 5 22.91 10.18 -6.14
C ALA A 5 21.76 10.68 -5.27
N LEU A 6 21.18 9.78 -4.48
CA LEU A 6 20.20 10.10 -3.43
C LEU A 6 20.92 10.36 -2.09
N GLN A 7 20.23 11.01 -1.15
CA GLN A 7 20.64 11.01 0.26
C GLN A 7 20.53 9.58 0.79
N THR A 8 21.64 9.01 1.25
CA THR A 8 21.75 7.58 1.58
C THR A 8 21.09 7.19 2.89
N ASP A 9 20.76 8.15 3.72
CA ASP A 9 20.10 7.97 5.03
C ASP A 9 18.57 8.17 4.97
N VAL A 10 18.03 8.51 3.80
CA VAL A 10 16.58 8.72 3.62
C VAL A 10 15.96 7.55 2.84
N PRO A 11 15.13 6.70 3.50
CA PRO A 11 14.64 5.47 2.90
C PRO A 11 13.53 5.68 1.87
N GLY A 12 13.52 4.81 0.87
CA GLY A 12 12.42 4.59 -0.07
C GLY A 12 11.99 5.84 -0.82
N ILE A 13 10.68 5.99 -0.95
CA ILE A 13 10.05 7.10 -1.69
C ILE A 13 10.43 8.49 -1.14
N ARG A 14 10.81 8.60 0.14
CA ARG A 14 11.18 9.89 0.73
C ARG A 14 12.49 10.43 0.13
N GLY A 15 13.49 9.58 -0.07
CA GLY A 15 14.73 9.96 -0.75
C GLY A 15 14.48 10.46 -2.17
N LEU A 16 13.57 9.79 -2.89
CA LEU A 16 13.17 10.19 -4.24
C LEU A 16 12.40 11.52 -4.24
N ALA A 17 11.54 11.72 -3.26
CA ALA A 17 10.77 12.97 -3.09
C ALA A 17 11.69 14.18 -2.79
N MET A 18 12.73 13.97 -1.99
CA MET A 18 13.73 15.02 -1.73
C MET A 18 14.62 15.30 -2.95
N PHE A 19 14.93 14.26 -3.73
CA PHE A 19 15.72 14.42 -4.96
C PHE A 19 14.98 15.22 -6.03
N ARG A 20 13.66 15.02 -6.16
CA ARG A 20 12.84 15.72 -7.15
C ARG A 20 11.53 16.24 -6.56
N PRO A 21 11.56 17.38 -5.86
CA PRO A 21 10.40 17.94 -5.15
C PRO A 21 9.19 18.20 -6.05
N GLU A 22 9.38 18.51 -7.34
CA GLU A 22 8.29 18.77 -8.28
C GLU A 22 7.38 17.55 -8.51
N THR A 23 7.94 16.33 -8.40
CA THR A 23 7.16 15.10 -8.49
C THR A 23 6.67 14.63 -7.14
N ALA A 24 7.28 15.06 -6.04
CA ALA A 24 6.92 14.64 -4.70
C ALA A 24 5.47 15.04 -4.36
N LYS A 25 5.13 16.31 -4.53
CA LYS A 25 3.81 16.82 -4.16
C LYS A 25 2.67 16.04 -4.84
N PRO A 26 2.58 15.90 -6.18
CA PRO A 26 1.48 15.16 -6.82
C PRO A 26 1.43 13.68 -6.40
N LEU A 27 2.57 13.02 -6.14
CA LEU A 27 2.59 11.63 -5.69
C LEU A 27 2.06 11.50 -4.25
N TYR A 28 2.45 12.40 -3.37
CA TYR A 28 1.96 12.43 -1.98
C TYR A 28 0.49 12.85 -1.89
N ASP A 29 0.04 13.80 -2.72
CA ASP A 29 -1.36 14.19 -2.81
C ASP A 29 -2.22 12.99 -3.25
N LEU A 30 -1.77 12.22 -4.24
CA LEU A 30 -2.45 11.00 -4.67
C LEU A 30 -2.52 9.96 -3.52
N ALA A 31 -1.41 9.70 -2.85
CA ALA A 31 -1.37 8.79 -1.70
C ALA A 31 -2.30 9.27 -0.57
N GLN A 32 -2.30 10.57 -0.28
CA GLN A 32 -3.16 11.17 0.75
C GLN A 32 -4.65 10.96 0.41
N VAL A 33 -5.06 11.25 -0.82
CA VAL A 33 -6.45 11.07 -1.24
C VAL A 33 -6.87 9.60 -1.17
N LEU A 34 -6.03 8.69 -1.66
CA LEU A 34 -6.34 7.26 -1.69
C LEU A 34 -6.36 6.64 -0.29
N GLN A 35 -5.40 6.99 0.56
CA GLN A 35 -5.23 6.33 1.84
C GLN A 35 -5.99 7.02 2.99
N ARG A 36 -6.29 8.34 2.88
CA ARG A 36 -6.91 9.15 3.95
C ARG A 36 -8.14 9.94 3.50
N GLY A 37 -8.44 9.98 2.20
CA GLY A 37 -9.65 10.60 1.68
C GLY A 37 -10.91 9.84 2.07
N GLU A 38 -12.07 10.39 1.74
CA GLU A 38 -13.36 9.75 1.98
C GLU A 38 -13.53 8.48 1.14
N SER A 39 -13.73 7.34 1.81
CA SER A 39 -13.93 6.03 1.19
C SER A 39 -14.81 5.16 2.09
N PRO A 40 -15.60 4.21 1.52
CA PRO A 40 -16.28 3.19 2.30
C PRO A 40 -15.33 2.17 2.95
N LEU A 41 -14.11 2.02 2.41
CA LEU A 41 -13.04 1.23 3.02
C LEU A 41 -12.41 2.02 4.17
N SER A 42 -12.20 1.38 5.30
CA SER A 42 -11.45 1.97 6.41
C SER A 42 -10.01 2.30 5.98
N GLU A 43 -9.36 3.23 6.66
CA GLU A 43 -7.95 3.55 6.41
C GLU A 43 -7.05 2.34 6.61
N ALA A 44 -7.37 1.48 7.58
CA ALA A 44 -6.64 0.24 7.85
C ALA A 44 -6.74 -0.75 6.68
N GLU A 45 -7.93 -0.95 6.11
CA GLU A 45 -8.14 -1.81 4.94
C GLU A 45 -7.39 -1.29 3.71
N ARG A 46 -7.37 0.02 3.48
CA ARG A 46 -6.64 0.64 2.37
C ARG A 46 -5.13 0.48 2.50
N GLU A 47 -4.59 0.63 3.71
CA GLU A 47 -3.18 0.34 3.99
C GLU A 47 -2.86 -1.15 3.81
N LEU A 48 -3.77 -2.05 4.20
CA LEU A 48 -3.60 -3.47 3.99
C LEU A 48 -3.60 -3.83 2.49
N ILE A 49 -4.47 -3.23 1.68
CA ILE A 49 -4.46 -3.41 0.22
C ILE A 49 -3.10 -2.95 -0.36
N ALA A 50 -2.60 -1.80 0.09
CA ALA A 50 -1.29 -1.28 -0.32
C ALA A 50 -0.14 -2.22 0.07
N ALA A 51 -0.14 -2.72 1.31
CA ALA A 51 0.84 -3.68 1.80
C ALA A 51 0.80 -5.00 1.02
N TYR A 52 -0.41 -5.52 0.76
CA TYR A 52 -0.63 -6.76 0.04
C TYR A 52 -0.11 -6.69 -1.41
N VAL A 53 -0.43 -5.63 -2.14
CA VAL A 53 0.10 -5.42 -3.50
C VAL A 53 1.61 -5.27 -3.49
N SER A 54 2.16 -4.57 -2.50
CA SER A 54 3.62 -4.40 -2.36
C SER A 54 4.32 -5.73 -2.01
N HIS A 55 3.66 -6.60 -1.22
CA HIS A 55 4.11 -7.97 -0.95
C HIS A 55 4.17 -8.79 -2.26
N LEU A 56 3.11 -8.77 -3.06
CA LEU A 56 3.05 -9.47 -4.34
C LEU A 56 4.06 -8.95 -5.38
N ASN A 57 4.49 -7.70 -5.26
CA ASN A 57 5.54 -7.08 -6.08
C ASN A 57 6.96 -7.29 -5.53
N ASP A 58 7.14 -8.01 -4.42
CA ASP A 58 8.41 -8.18 -3.69
C ASP A 58 9.09 -6.85 -3.29
N CYS A 59 8.33 -5.75 -3.17
CA CYS A 59 8.83 -4.47 -2.73
C CYS A 59 8.86 -4.39 -1.20
N MET A 60 9.97 -4.81 -0.59
CA MET A 60 10.13 -4.92 0.87
C MET A 60 9.93 -3.59 1.59
N PHE A 61 10.43 -2.49 1.03
CA PHE A 61 10.25 -1.17 1.64
C PHE A 61 8.77 -0.80 1.74
N CYS A 62 8.05 -0.87 0.62
CA CYS A 62 6.64 -0.48 0.58
C CYS A 62 5.78 -1.44 1.41
N MET A 63 6.01 -2.76 1.28
CA MET A 63 5.28 -3.76 2.06
C MET A 63 5.39 -3.48 3.56
N ASN A 64 6.60 -3.38 4.10
CA ASN A 64 6.81 -3.18 5.54
C ASN A 64 6.27 -1.84 6.03
N SER A 65 6.41 -0.77 5.24
CA SER A 65 5.92 0.57 5.59
C SER A 65 4.39 0.60 5.70
N HIS A 66 3.69 0.04 4.71
CA HIS A 66 2.23 0.01 4.68
C HIS A 66 1.65 -1.04 5.64
N ALA A 67 2.33 -2.17 5.84
CA ALA A 67 1.97 -3.12 6.90
C ALA A 67 2.06 -2.48 8.30
N ALA A 68 3.10 -1.69 8.56
CA ALA A 68 3.23 -0.97 9.82
C ALA A 68 2.12 0.09 10.00
N ALA A 69 1.76 0.82 8.94
CA ALA A 69 0.65 1.76 8.97
C ALA A 69 -0.70 1.06 9.20
N ALA A 70 -0.96 -0.05 8.50
CA ALA A 70 -2.14 -0.87 8.71
C ALA A 70 -2.23 -1.36 10.15
N LYS A 71 -1.14 -1.91 10.71
CA LYS A 71 -1.07 -2.36 12.12
C LYS A 71 -1.38 -1.25 13.11
N CYS A 72 -0.87 -0.05 12.86
CA CYS A 72 -1.15 1.12 13.69
C CYS A 72 -2.65 1.44 13.69
N LEU A 73 -3.30 1.39 12.53
CA LEU A 73 -4.72 1.70 12.34
C LEU A 73 -5.66 0.58 12.83
N TYR A 74 -5.26 -0.70 12.73
CA TYR A 74 -6.01 -1.82 13.31
C TYR A 74 -5.91 -1.88 14.84
N GLY A 75 -4.88 -1.28 15.45
CA GLY A 75 -4.72 -1.20 16.90
C GLY A 75 -4.62 -2.57 17.58
N SER A 76 -5.63 -2.99 18.35
CA SER A 76 -5.65 -4.30 19.03
C SER A 76 -5.62 -5.48 18.06
N ASP A 77 -6.20 -5.30 16.87
CA ASP A 77 -6.37 -6.37 15.87
C ASP A 77 -5.21 -6.40 14.84
N LYS A 78 -4.09 -5.77 15.18
CA LYS A 78 -2.91 -5.62 14.29
C LYS A 78 -2.36 -6.92 13.69
N ASN A 79 -2.54 -8.06 14.36
CA ASN A 79 -2.06 -9.37 13.89
C ASN A 79 -2.74 -9.80 12.58
N ILE A 80 -3.94 -9.29 12.31
CA ILE A 80 -4.69 -9.55 11.07
C ILE A 80 -3.89 -9.17 9.83
N VAL A 81 -2.98 -8.20 9.95
CA VAL A 81 -2.12 -7.74 8.85
C VAL A 81 -1.09 -8.80 8.49
N ASP A 82 -0.39 -9.36 9.47
CA ASP A 82 0.61 -10.41 9.25
C ASP A 82 -0.05 -11.68 8.73
N ASP A 83 -1.20 -12.06 9.30
CA ASP A 83 -1.97 -13.22 8.87
C ASP A 83 -2.42 -13.07 7.42
N ALA A 84 -2.90 -11.89 7.02
CA ALA A 84 -3.35 -11.62 5.65
C ALA A 84 -2.20 -11.61 4.64
N LEU A 85 -1.01 -11.14 5.03
CA LEU A 85 0.18 -11.18 4.18
C LEU A 85 0.77 -12.58 4.06
N HIS A 86 0.64 -13.42 5.11
CA HIS A 86 1.12 -14.80 5.10
C HIS A 86 0.18 -15.74 4.31
N ASP A 87 -1.11 -15.72 4.65
CA ASP A 87 -2.17 -16.46 3.98
C ASP A 87 -3.49 -15.71 4.05
N MET A 88 -3.77 -14.93 3.01
CA MET A 88 -4.97 -14.13 2.91
C MET A 88 -6.25 -14.95 3.10
N GLN A 89 -6.29 -16.19 2.60
CA GLN A 89 -7.48 -17.04 2.66
C GLN A 89 -7.78 -17.52 4.08
N GLN A 90 -6.75 -17.81 4.87
CA GLN A 90 -6.90 -18.29 6.26
C GLN A 90 -6.96 -17.12 7.28
N SER A 91 -6.65 -15.89 6.85
CA SER A 91 -6.69 -14.73 7.74
C SER A 91 -8.09 -14.39 8.23
N ALA A 92 -8.18 -13.64 9.33
CA ALA A 92 -9.43 -13.21 9.94
C ALA A 92 -10.06 -11.97 9.26
N VAL A 93 -9.52 -11.48 8.13
CA VAL A 93 -10.17 -10.40 7.38
C VAL A 93 -11.53 -10.87 6.84
N SER A 94 -12.47 -9.95 6.67
CA SER A 94 -13.81 -10.26 6.17
C SER A 94 -13.75 -10.89 4.78
N ASP A 95 -14.73 -11.73 4.44
CA ASP A 95 -14.81 -12.35 3.11
C ASP A 95 -14.93 -11.27 2.00
N LYS A 96 -15.60 -10.16 2.28
CA LYS A 96 -15.61 -8.99 1.39
C LYS A 96 -14.20 -8.47 1.14
N LEU A 97 -13.40 -8.27 2.18
CA LEU A 97 -12.03 -7.77 2.03
C LEU A 97 -11.14 -8.80 1.33
N LYS A 98 -11.33 -10.11 1.55
CA LYS A 98 -10.62 -11.17 0.79
C LYS A 98 -10.90 -11.06 -0.71
N ALA A 99 -12.17 -10.85 -1.10
CA ALA A 99 -12.53 -10.66 -2.50
C ALA A 99 -11.91 -9.39 -3.11
N LEU A 100 -11.84 -8.30 -2.34
CA LEU A 100 -11.17 -7.07 -2.77
C LEU A 100 -9.65 -7.26 -2.89
N LEU A 101 -9.00 -7.95 -1.95
CA LEU A 101 -7.58 -8.31 -2.03
C LEU A 101 -7.30 -9.23 -3.23
N HIS A 102 -8.21 -10.15 -3.56
CA HIS A 102 -8.12 -10.94 -4.78
C HIS A 102 -8.11 -10.05 -6.04
N ILE A 103 -9.02 -9.07 -6.13
CA ILE A 103 -9.05 -8.09 -7.23
C ILE A 103 -7.71 -7.31 -7.27
N ALA A 104 -7.22 -6.85 -6.12
CA ALA A 104 -5.94 -6.15 -6.03
C ALA A 104 -4.77 -7.00 -6.55
N GLY A 105 -4.74 -8.31 -6.24
CA GLY A 105 -3.78 -9.26 -6.77
C GLY A 105 -3.88 -9.44 -8.29
N ARG A 106 -5.11 -9.44 -8.84
CA ARG A 106 -5.29 -9.45 -10.30
C ARG A 106 -4.71 -8.21 -10.97
N VAL A 107 -4.98 -7.03 -10.40
CA VAL A 107 -4.42 -5.75 -10.89
C VAL A 107 -2.89 -5.77 -10.84
N GLN A 108 -2.30 -6.35 -9.79
CA GLN A 108 -0.85 -6.45 -9.63
C GLN A 108 -0.21 -7.22 -10.79
N VAL A 109 -0.82 -8.33 -11.22
CA VAL A 109 -0.34 -9.12 -12.38
C VAL A 109 -0.53 -8.34 -13.68
N LEU A 110 -1.77 -7.93 -13.96
CA LEU A 110 -2.13 -7.18 -15.16
C LEU A 110 -3.55 -6.61 -14.97
N GLY A 111 -3.77 -5.32 -15.22
CA GLY A 111 -5.10 -4.72 -15.04
C GLY A 111 -6.23 -5.44 -15.80
N SER A 112 -5.96 -5.94 -16.99
CA SER A 112 -6.93 -6.74 -17.78
C SER A 112 -7.16 -8.17 -17.26
N ALA A 113 -6.44 -8.60 -16.22
CA ALA A 113 -6.67 -9.88 -15.55
C ALA A 113 -7.87 -9.84 -14.59
N VAL A 114 -8.36 -8.65 -14.24
CA VAL A 114 -9.62 -8.49 -13.49
C VAL A 114 -10.79 -8.88 -14.39
N THR A 115 -11.56 -9.88 -13.97
CA THR A 115 -12.70 -10.40 -14.73
C THR A 115 -14.03 -9.91 -14.14
N GLN A 116 -15.09 -9.98 -14.94
CA GLN A 116 -16.44 -9.71 -14.43
C GLN A 116 -16.80 -10.66 -13.28
N GLN A 117 -16.32 -11.91 -13.31
CA GLN A 117 -16.56 -12.88 -12.23
C GLN A 117 -15.93 -12.43 -10.91
N ASP A 118 -14.73 -11.82 -10.93
CA ASP A 118 -14.09 -11.29 -9.72
C ASP A 118 -14.92 -10.14 -9.13
N ILE A 119 -15.45 -9.26 -10.00
CA ILE A 119 -16.32 -8.14 -9.61
C ILE A 119 -17.64 -8.65 -9.00
N ASP A 120 -18.29 -9.61 -9.67
CA ASP A 120 -19.56 -10.18 -9.20
C ASP A 120 -19.38 -10.91 -7.85
N ALA A 121 -18.28 -11.63 -7.68
CA ALA A 121 -17.93 -12.28 -6.41
C ALA A 121 -17.80 -11.26 -5.27
N ALA A 122 -17.08 -10.15 -5.49
CA ALA A 122 -16.95 -9.09 -4.49
C ALA A 122 -18.32 -8.43 -4.18
N LYS A 123 -19.13 -8.15 -5.21
CA LYS A 123 -20.47 -7.57 -5.03
C LYS A 123 -21.42 -8.51 -4.25
N ASN A 124 -21.36 -9.80 -4.51
CA ASN A 124 -22.15 -10.80 -3.77
C ASN A 124 -21.79 -10.86 -2.30
N LEU A 125 -20.58 -10.46 -1.93
CA LEU A 125 -20.09 -10.30 -0.55
C LEU A 125 -20.34 -8.88 0.02
N GLY A 126 -21.06 -8.05 -0.72
CA GLY A 126 -21.48 -6.70 -0.28
C GLY A 126 -20.49 -5.59 -0.61
N ALA A 127 -19.54 -5.81 -1.51
CA ALA A 127 -18.68 -4.72 -1.98
C ALA A 127 -19.44 -3.76 -2.89
N THR A 128 -19.28 -2.47 -2.63
CA THR A 128 -19.84 -1.39 -3.45
C THR A 128 -18.94 -1.10 -4.66
N ASP A 129 -19.49 -0.42 -5.67
CA ASP A 129 -18.68 0.03 -6.82
C ASP A 129 -17.55 0.96 -6.39
N LYS A 130 -17.75 1.78 -5.34
CA LYS A 130 -16.71 2.68 -4.82
C LYS A 130 -15.59 1.90 -4.14
N GLU A 131 -15.89 0.86 -3.36
CA GLU A 131 -14.87 0.00 -2.74
C GLU A 131 -14.04 -0.74 -3.79
N ILE A 132 -14.69 -1.26 -4.83
CA ILE A 132 -14.01 -1.92 -5.96
C ILE A 132 -13.14 -0.91 -6.71
N HIS A 133 -13.67 0.28 -7.04
CA HIS A 133 -12.91 1.35 -7.67
C HIS A 133 -11.67 1.73 -6.87
N ASP A 134 -11.84 1.99 -5.56
CA ASP A 134 -10.74 2.41 -4.69
C ASP A 134 -9.68 1.29 -4.57
N THR A 135 -10.11 0.03 -4.46
CA THR A 135 -9.21 -1.13 -4.45
C THR A 135 -8.35 -1.22 -5.71
N VAL A 136 -8.98 -1.11 -6.89
CA VAL A 136 -8.27 -1.17 -8.19
C VAL A 136 -7.30 0.00 -8.31
N LEU A 137 -7.71 1.21 -7.92
CA LEU A 137 -6.87 2.39 -8.03
C LEU A 137 -5.70 2.37 -7.04
N ILE A 138 -5.92 1.91 -5.79
CA ILE A 138 -4.84 1.68 -4.81
C ILE A 138 -3.85 0.65 -5.37
N ALA A 139 -4.33 -0.49 -5.86
CA ALA A 139 -3.46 -1.54 -6.40
C ALA A 139 -2.60 -1.04 -7.57
N ALA A 140 -3.19 -0.33 -8.53
CA ALA A 140 -2.47 0.23 -9.66
C ALA A 140 -1.43 1.28 -9.23
N THR A 141 -1.79 2.14 -8.28
CA THR A 141 -0.91 3.16 -7.73
C THR A 141 0.29 2.53 -7.01
N PHE A 142 0.06 1.48 -6.21
CA PHE A 142 1.15 0.80 -5.53
C PHE A 142 2.03 -0.03 -6.48
N CYS A 143 1.49 -0.56 -7.57
CA CYS A 143 2.33 -1.09 -8.66
C CYS A 143 3.29 -0.04 -9.22
N MET A 144 2.84 1.20 -9.38
CA MET A 144 3.69 2.32 -9.81
C MET A 144 4.74 2.67 -8.75
N PHE A 145 4.33 2.87 -7.47
CA PHE A 145 5.26 3.23 -6.39
C PHE A 145 6.32 2.16 -6.15
N ASN A 146 5.94 0.88 -6.14
CA ASN A 146 6.88 -0.21 -5.96
C ASN A 146 7.96 -0.21 -7.05
N ARG A 147 7.55 -0.12 -8.32
CA ARG A 147 8.50 -0.05 -9.46
C ARG A 147 9.40 1.17 -9.41
N TYR A 148 8.89 2.29 -8.91
CA TYR A 148 9.69 3.51 -8.76
C TYR A 148 10.74 3.37 -7.67
N VAL A 149 10.35 2.87 -6.50
CA VAL A 149 11.24 2.66 -5.34
C VAL A 149 12.32 1.62 -5.67
N ASP A 150 11.91 0.46 -6.21
CA ASP A 150 12.82 -0.65 -6.51
C ASP A 150 13.67 -0.37 -7.75
N GLY A 151 13.10 0.27 -8.79
CA GLY A 151 13.83 0.65 -10.00
C GLY A 151 14.92 1.68 -9.77
N MET A 152 14.89 2.40 -8.65
CA MET A 152 15.97 3.31 -8.22
C MET A 152 16.88 2.71 -7.15
N ALA A 153 16.63 1.45 -6.75
CA ALA A 153 17.36 0.75 -5.69
C ALA A 153 17.51 1.61 -4.42
N THR A 154 16.40 2.20 -3.98
CA THR A 154 16.39 3.08 -2.80
C THR A 154 16.78 2.32 -1.52
N MET A 155 17.28 3.03 -0.52
CA MET A 155 17.59 2.43 0.76
C MET A 155 16.35 1.81 1.40
N THR A 156 16.48 0.57 1.83
CA THR A 156 15.44 -0.20 2.53
C THR A 156 15.93 -0.51 3.94
N PRO A 157 15.27 0.00 4.99
CA PRO A 157 15.65 -0.32 6.37
C PRO A 157 15.56 -1.81 6.66
N THR A 158 16.41 -2.29 7.53
CA THR A 158 16.42 -3.69 8.02
C THR A 158 15.76 -3.84 9.39
N GLU A 159 15.69 -2.75 10.16
CA GLU A 159 15.21 -2.78 11.53
C GLU A 159 13.70 -2.52 11.61
N GLN A 160 12.99 -3.36 12.34
CA GLN A 160 11.53 -3.28 12.51
C GLN A 160 11.06 -1.98 13.20
N ASN A 161 11.87 -1.43 14.12
CA ASN A 161 11.53 -0.18 14.82
C ASN A 161 11.47 1.03 13.87
N GLU A 162 12.26 1.03 12.79
CA GLU A 162 12.21 2.09 11.78
C GLU A 162 10.86 2.07 11.03
N TYR A 163 10.35 0.89 10.71
CA TYR A 163 9.03 0.74 10.10
C TYR A 163 7.89 1.10 11.06
N ALA A 164 8.02 0.81 12.36
CA ALA A 164 7.03 1.22 13.35
C ALA A 164 6.86 2.75 13.38
N ALA A 165 7.97 3.49 13.44
CA ALA A 165 7.95 4.95 13.39
C ALA A 165 7.39 5.50 12.04
N MET A 166 7.66 4.81 10.92
CA MET A 166 7.06 5.15 9.63
C MET A 166 5.55 4.93 9.65
N GLY A 167 5.09 3.79 10.17
CA GLY A 167 3.68 3.45 10.28
C GLY A 167 2.89 4.48 11.10
N GLU A 168 3.40 4.88 12.26
CA GLU A 168 2.80 5.91 13.11
C GLU A 168 2.68 7.26 12.39
N ARG A 169 3.69 7.64 11.61
CA ARG A 169 3.64 8.86 10.80
C ARG A 169 2.63 8.74 9.66
N MET A 170 2.66 7.63 8.93
CA MET A 170 1.77 7.38 7.80
C MET A 170 0.31 7.29 8.24
N ALA A 171 0.02 6.70 9.40
CA ALA A 171 -1.32 6.65 9.98
C ALA A 171 -1.93 8.06 10.21
N LYS A 172 -1.09 9.08 10.38
CA LYS A 172 -1.53 10.49 10.51
C LYS A 172 -1.72 11.20 9.16
N GLY A 173 -1.22 10.64 8.07
CA GLY A 173 -1.35 11.19 6.72
C GLY A 173 -0.05 11.20 5.92
N TYR A 174 -0.19 11.54 4.66
CA TYR A 174 0.88 11.55 3.66
C TYR A 174 1.31 12.99 3.36
N VAL A 175 2.39 13.43 4.00
CA VAL A 175 2.98 14.74 3.80
C VAL A 175 4.36 14.57 3.17
N PRO A 176 4.64 15.24 2.02
CA PRO A 176 5.97 15.16 1.42
C PRO A 176 7.04 15.67 2.39
N PRO A 177 8.24 15.08 2.37
CA PRO A 177 9.35 15.61 3.15
C PRO A 177 9.72 17.00 2.65
N THR A 178 10.07 17.88 3.58
CA THR A 178 10.71 19.16 3.23
C THR A 178 12.18 18.91 2.89
N PRO A 179 12.70 19.58 1.86
CA PRO A 179 14.12 19.50 1.49
C PRO A 179 15.06 19.91 2.62
#